data_da8fda4030fdb89ac0c2a89439bc0d17
#
_entry.id   da8fda4030fdb89ac0c2a89439bc0d17
#
_cell.length_a   1.000
_cell.length_b   1.000
_cell.length_c   1.000
_cell.angle_alpha   90.00
_cell.angle_beta   90.00
_cell.angle_gamma   90.00
#
_symmetry.space_group_name_H-M   'P 1'
#
loop_
_entity.id
_entity.type
_entity.pdbx_description
1 polymer ?
#
loop_
_entity_poly.entity_id
_entity_poly.type
_entity_poly.pdbx_seq_one_letter_code
_entity_poly.pdbx_strand_id
1 'polypeptide(L)'
;LRRMAVFALGLNQQEAESTKVRELTGGYFNAAYELTLADDRQGIVKIAPCTDRLLTYEKNIMQAEVEAMRLTEEKTAVPVPHIYCYDNTHHLCNSDYFFMEKLEGLPYSECMEWMTDTDRDQIEESLGRCNAQINGLKGLSFGCLGRIKEQKNSWREAFAVLLEDALDDGMRVSADLGVGYEEVRSPVSHNLDVLDEVSEPALVHWDLWAGNVFVKDGKITGITDFERALWGDPLMEHYFRMITEPK
;
A
#
# COMPACT_ATOMS: atom_id res chain seq x y z
N LEU A 1 6.06 18.68 11.26
CA LEU A 1 4.71 18.13 11.39
C LEU A 1 3.64 19.20 11.61
N ARG A 2 3.71 20.08 12.65
CA ARG A 2 2.69 21.11 12.93
C ARG A 2 2.44 22.04 11.75
N ARG A 3 3.48 22.53 11.05
CA ARG A 3 3.32 23.35 9.84
C ARG A 3 2.66 22.59 8.69
N MET A 4 2.96 21.31 8.56
CA MET A 4 2.30 20.43 7.59
C MET A 4 0.81 20.27 7.93
N ALA A 5 0.47 20.10 9.22
CA ALA A 5 -0.92 20.01 9.68
C ALA A 5 -1.71 21.32 9.43
N VAL A 6 -1.08 22.49 9.64
CA VAL A 6 -1.67 23.80 9.25
C VAL A 6 -2.04 23.81 7.77
N PHE A 7 -1.13 23.41 6.92
CA PHE A 7 -1.36 23.40 5.48
C PHE A 7 -2.40 22.37 5.05
N ALA A 8 -2.28 21.13 5.56
CA ALA A 8 -3.12 20.01 5.13
C ALA A 8 -4.55 20.08 5.67
N LEU A 9 -4.73 20.55 6.91
CA LEU A 9 -6.00 20.52 7.64
C LEU A 9 -6.61 21.92 7.84
N GLY A 10 -5.96 22.97 7.33
CA GLY A 10 -6.42 24.34 7.44
C GLY A 10 -6.42 24.87 8.89
N LEU A 11 -5.55 24.37 9.76
CA LEU A 11 -5.49 24.76 11.17
C LEU A 11 -4.91 26.18 11.31
N ASN A 12 -5.39 26.92 12.31
CA ASN A 12 -4.72 28.14 12.74
C ASN A 12 -3.49 27.81 13.61
N GLN A 13 -2.68 28.82 13.92
CA GLN A 13 -1.43 28.61 14.65
C GLN A 13 -1.66 28.05 16.07
N GLN A 14 -2.69 28.49 16.77
CA GLN A 14 -3.01 28.04 18.12
C GLN A 14 -3.47 26.57 18.13
N GLU A 15 -4.29 26.19 17.15
CA GLU A 15 -4.71 24.78 16.94
C GLU A 15 -3.51 23.89 16.64
N ALA A 16 -2.61 24.34 15.78
CA ALA A 16 -1.38 23.60 15.45
C ALA A 16 -0.45 23.43 16.67
N GLU A 17 -0.33 24.46 17.51
CA GLU A 17 0.49 24.40 18.74
C GLU A 17 -0.08 23.42 19.77
N SER A 18 -1.42 23.32 19.86
CA SER A 18 -2.13 22.40 20.76
C SER A 18 -2.23 20.97 20.23
N THR A 19 -1.92 20.74 18.96
CA THR A 19 -1.94 19.41 18.34
C THR A 19 -0.93 18.49 19.00
N LYS A 20 -1.40 17.35 19.54
CA LYS A 20 -0.54 16.28 20.05
C LYS A 20 -0.06 15.42 18.89
N VAL A 21 1.19 15.03 18.93
CA VAL A 21 1.82 14.18 17.91
C VAL A 21 2.42 12.96 18.57
N ARG A 22 2.09 11.78 18.07
CA ARG A 22 2.63 10.50 18.51
C ARG A 22 3.20 9.76 17.32
N GLU A 23 4.47 9.37 17.39
CA GLU A 23 5.09 8.52 16.36
C GLU A 23 4.50 7.09 16.42
N LEU A 24 4.23 6.53 15.25
CA LEU A 24 3.79 5.15 15.09
C LEU A 24 4.99 4.30 14.66
N THR A 25 5.44 3.41 15.53
CA THR A 25 6.71 2.66 15.35
C THR A 25 6.56 1.31 14.67
N GLY A 26 5.37 0.96 14.19
CA GLY A 26 5.07 -0.34 13.55
C GLY A 26 5.34 -0.41 12.04
N GLY A 27 5.62 0.71 11.38
CA GLY A 27 5.86 0.76 9.93
C GLY A 27 7.33 0.48 9.59
N TYR A 28 7.56 -0.24 8.47
CA TYR A 28 8.91 -0.58 8.02
C TYR A 28 9.47 0.41 6.99
N PHE A 29 8.62 1.13 6.29
CA PHE A 29 9.01 1.96 5.15
C PHE A 29 8.82 3.46 5.43
N ASN A 30 7.58 3.90 5.63
CA ASN A 30 7.25 5.30 5.87
C ASN A 30 7.36 5.67 7.36
N ALA A 31 7.81 6.90 7.66
CA ALA A 31 7.61 7.44 8.99
C ALA A 31 6.14 7.85 9.15
N ALA A 32 5.45 7.27 10.13
CA ALA A 32 4.04 7.54 10.38
C ALA A 32 3.83 8.20 11.75
N TYR A 33 2.92 9.19 11.80
CA TYR A 33 2.60 9.90 13.02
C TYR A 33 1.09 10.05 13.15
N GLU A 34 0.58 9.80 14.36
CA GLU A 34 -0.78 10.15 14.75
C GLU A 34 -0.83 11.58 15.26
N LEU A 35 -1.79 12.34 14.76
CA LEU A 35 -2.12 13.68 15.24
C LEU A 35 -3.46 13.66 15.95
N THR A 36 -3.52 14.28 17.14
CA THR A 36 -4.78 14.54 17.85
C THR A 36 -4.94 16.04 17.95
N LEU A 37 -5.99 16.58 17.32
CA LEU A 37 -6.32 18.00 17.32
C LEU A 37 -6.95 18.43 18.64
N ALA A 38 -7.11 19.74 18.84
CA ALA A 38 -7.69 20.31 20.05
C ALA A 38 -9.17 19.93 20.27
N ASP A 39 -9.88 19.58 19.20
CA ASP A 39 -11.28 19.13 19.18
C ASP A 39 -11.42 17.60 19.18
N ASP A 40 -10.35 16.88 19.56
CA ASP A 40 -10.22 15.43 19.62
C ASP A 40 -10.33 14.71 18.26
N ARG A 41 -10.41 15.40 17.12
CA ARG A 41 -10.26 14.78 15.81
C ARG A 41 -8.85 14.20 15.68
N GLN A 42 -8.76 13.05 15.04
CA GLN A 42 -7.50 12.35 14.84
C GLN A 42 -7.22 12.15 13.34
N GLY A 43 -5.95 12.16 13.00
CA GLY A 43 -5.48 11.88 11.64
C GLY A 43 -4.10 11.24 11.67
N ILE A 44 -3.74 10.63 10.56
CA ILE A 44 -2.41 10.03 10.36
C ILE A 44 -1.69 10.84 9.29
N VAL A 45 -0.41 11.13 9.53
CA VAL A 45 0.49 11.59 8.49
C VAL A 45 1.53 10.52 8.21
N LYS A 46 1.69 10.16 6.96
CA LYS A 46 2.80 9.34 6.45
C LYS A 46 3.79 10.27 5.74
N ILE A 47 5.08 10.05 5.95
CA ILE A 47 6.18 10.77 5.33
C ILE A 47 7.10 9.75 4.69
N ALA A 48 7.38 9.93 3.40
CA ALA A 48 8.28 9.05 2.66
C ALA A 48 9.70 9.12 3.24
N PRO A 49 10.45 8.02 3.27
CA PRO A 49 11.82 8.02 3.70
C PRO A 49 12.68 8.90 2.78
N CYS A 50 13.69 9.58 3.34
CA CYS A 50 14.75 10.21 2.53
C CYS A 50 15.67 9.10 2.03
N THR A 51 15.68 8.83 0.70
CA THR A 51 16.24 7.56 0.27
C THR A 51 17.25 7.65 -0.86
N ASP A 52 18.43 7.13 -0.55
CA ASP A 52 19.39 6.62 -1.52
C ASP A 52 19.33 5.06 -1.64
N ARG A 53 18.37 4.40 -0.96
CA ARG A 53 18.33 2.94 -0.78
C ARG A 53 17.03 2.28 -1.20
N LEU A 54 16.23 2.95 -2.04
CA LEU A 54 14.98 2.38 -2.55
C LEU A 54 15.25 1.24 -3.52
N LEU A 55 14.41 0.21 -3.43
CA LEU A 55 14.26 -0.75 -4.51
C LEU A 55 13.60 -0.07 -5.72
N THR A 56 13.82 -0.62 -6.89
CA THR A 56 13.37 0.01 -8.13
C THR A 56 11.85 0.17 -8.18
N TYR A 57 11.09 -0.79 -7.66
CA TYR A 57 9.62 -0.71 -7.60
C TYR A 57 9.10 0.29 -6.57
N GLU A 58 9.92 0.68 -5.58
CA GLU A 58 9.55 1.62 -4.53
C GLU A 58 9.61 3.09 -4.96
N LYS A 59 10.01 3.38 -6.19
CA LYS A 59 10.01 4.73 -6.73
C LYS A 59 8.58 5.27 -6.84
N ASN A 60 8.35 6.46 -6.27
CA ASN A 60 7.03 7.12 -6.21
C ASN A 60 5.94 6.28 -5.52
N ILE A 61 6.34 5.40 -4.61
CA ILE A 61 5.45 4.46 -3.91
C ILE A 61 4.35 5.19 -3.12
N MET A 62 4.66 6.36 -2.53
CA MET A 62 3.67 7.18 -1.82
C MET A 62 2.62 7.77 -2.77
N GLN A 63 3.01 8.19 -3.96
CA GLN A 63 2.06 8.61 -5.00
C GLN A 63 1.15 7.43 -5.38
N ALA A 64 1.71 6.24 -5.55
CA ALA A 64 0.93 5.03 -5.85
C ALA A 64 -0.11 4.74 -4.77
N GLU A 65 0.28 4.83 -3.50
CA GLU A 65 -0.61 4.64 -2.35
C GLU A 65 -1.78 5.62 -2.38
N VAL A 66 -1.50 6.91 -2.53
CA VAL A 66 -2.53 7.96 -2.57
C VAL A 66 -3.48 7.78 -3.75
N GLU A 67 -2.95 7.49 -4.95
CA GLU A 67 -3.76 7.29 -6.16
C GLU A 67 -4.65 6.05 -6.03
N ALA A 68 -4.12 4.93 -5.53
CA ALA A 68 -4.87 3.69 -5.35
C ALA A 68 -5.99 3.84 -4.30
N MET A 69 -5.71 4.47 -3.15
CA MET A 69 -6.72 4.71 -2.11
C MET A 69 -7.83 5.63 -2.62
N ARG A 70 -7.50 6.75 -3.27
CA ARG A 70 -8.50 7.68 -3.85
C ARG A 70 -9.36 7.00 -4.90
N LEU A 71 -8.75 6.20 -5.77
CA LEU A 71 -9.49 5.46 -6.79
C LEU A 71 -10.45 4.44 -6.15
N THR A 72 -9.98 3.74 -5.12
CA THR A 72 -10.78 2.75 -4.38
C THR A 72 -11.94 3.44 -3.65
N GLU A 73 -11.71 4.55 -2.95
CA GLU A 73 -12.73 5.35 -2.28
C GLU A 73 -13.79 5.87 -3.26
N GLU A 74 -13.36 6.37 -4.43
CA GLU A 74 -14.27 6.96 -5.42
C GLU A 74 -15.13 5.92 -6.16
N LYS A 75 -14.58 4.74 -6.44
CA LYS A 75 -15.18 3.78 -7.38
C LYS A 75 -15.76 2.52 -6.74
N THR A 76 -15.54 2.30 -5.45
CA THR A 76 -15.96 1.08 -4.76
C THR A 76 -16.65 1.40 -3.44
N ALA A 77 -17.20 0.37 -2.78
CA ALA A 77 -17.70 0.45 -1.41
C ALA A 77 -16.67 -0.07 -0.38
N VAL A 78 -15.43 -0.32 -0.80
CA VAL A 78 -14.36 -0.78 0.09
C VAL A 78 -14.00 0.35 1.05
N PRO A 79 -14.04 0.13 2.37
CA PRO A 79 -13.61 1.15 3.31
C PRO A 79 -12.10 1.33 3.22
N VAL A 80 -11.68 2.57 2.95
CA VAL A 80 -10.28 3.01 2.94
C VAL A 80 -10.20 4.36 3.66
N PRO A 81 -9.05 4.73 4.26
CA PRO A 81 -8.93 6.03 4.91
C PRO A 81 -9.05 7.17 3.88
N HIS A 82 -9.85 8.18 4.21
CA HIS A 82 -9.94 9.39 3.39
C HIS A 82 -8.61 10.15 3.37
N ILE A 83 -8.15 10.56 2.18
CA ILE A 83 -6.92 11.34 2.00
C ILE A 83 -7.25 12.83 2.03
N TYR A 84 -6.91 13.51 3.12
CA TYR A 84 -7.12 14.96 3.27
C TYR A 84 -6.19 15.79 2.39
N CYS A 85 -4.93 15.39 2.27
CA CYS A 85 -3.91 16.14 1.53
C CYS A 85 -2.75 15.22 1.13
N TYR A 86 -2.22 15.43 -0.07
CA TYR A 86 -0.94 14.88 -0.52
C TYR A 86 -0.06 16.00 -1.04
N ASP A 87 1.16 16.09 -0.58
CA ASP A 87 2.13 17.12 -0.97
C ASP A 87 3.46 16.47 -1.39
N ASN A 88 3.80 16.66 -2.64
CA ASN A 88 5.06 16.28 -3.26
C ASN A 88 5.86 17.51 -3.75
N THR A 89 5.52 18.70 -3.26
CA THR A 89 6.20 19.95 -3.64
C THR A 89 7.53 20.15 -2.93
N HIS A 90 7.76 19.44 -1.84
CA HIS A 90 8.94 19.52 -0.97
C HIS A 90 9.16 20.90 -0.33
N HIS A 91 8.11 21.76 -0.28
CA HIS A 91 8.25 23.10 0.32
C HIS A 91 8.29 23.06 1.86
N LEU A 92 7.59 22.14 2.49
CA LEU A 92 7.50 22.02 3.96
C LEU A 92 8.34 20.87 4.53
N CYS A 93 8.60 19.86 3.72
CA CYS A 93 9.39 18.67 4.05
C CYS A 93 10.23 18.30 2.83
N ASN A 94 11.42 17.74 3.03
CA ASN A 94 12.27 17.27 1.91
C ASN A 94 11.84 15.90 1.36
N SER A 95 10.62 15.47 1.67
CA SER A 95 10.03 14.21 1.25
C SER A 95 8.56 14.42 0.93
N ASP A 96 8.01 13.54 0.12
CA ASP A 96 6.56 13.44 -0.06
C ASP A 96 5.89 13.12 1.27
N TYR A 97 4.70 13.65 1.49
CA TYR A 97 3.87 13.28 2.63
C TYR A 97 2.39 13.38 2.29
N PHE A 98 1.58 12.62 3.01
CA PHE A 98 0.14 12.79 2.95
C PHE A 98 -0.50 12.68 4.34
N PHE A 99 -1.67 13.33 4.48
CA PHE A 99 -2.53 13.24 5.63
C PHE A 99 -3.77 12.42 5.28
N MET A 100 -4.11 11.49 6.15
CA MET A 100 -5.29 10.65 5.99
C MET A 100 -6.09 10.54 7.28
N GLU A 101 -7.32 10.07 7.13
CA GLU A 101 -8.17 9.67 8.23
C GLU A 101 -7.49 8.59 9.08
N LYS A 102 -7.67 8.66 10.38
CA LYS A 102 -7.30 7.56 11.27
C LYS A 102 -8.43 6.53 11.28
N LEU A 103 -8.13 5.32 10.87
CA LEU A 103 -9.07 4.21 10.93
C LEU A 103 -9.42 3.86 12.37
N GLU A 104 -10.67 3.48 12.60
CA GLU A 104 -11.14 2.96 13.88
C GLU A 104 -10.86 1.44 13.98
N GLY A 105 -10.68 0.94 15.20
CA GLY A 105 -10.44 -0.47 15.48
C GLY A 105 -8.97 -0.82 15.60
N LEU A 106 -8.66 -2.09 15.39
CA LEU A 106 -7.32 -2.67 15.47
C LEU A 106 -6.97 -3.35 14.16
N PRO A 107 -5.68 -3.45 13.81
CA PRO A 107 -5.23 -4.35 12.76
C PRO A 107 -5.76 -5.77 13.00
N TYR A 108 -6.27 -6.42 11.96
CA TYR A 108 -6.83 -7.77 12.07
C TYR A 108 -5.80 -8.77 12.60
N SER A 109 -4.52 -8.61 12.24
CA SER A 109 -3.41 -9.41 12.77
C SER A 109 -3.26 -9.33 14.30
N GLU A 110 -3.69 -8.21 14.93
CA GLU A 110 -3.59 -8.02 16.37
C GLU A 110 -4.79 -8.57 17.14
N CYS A 111 -5.94 -8.77 16.48
CA CYS A 111 -7.17 -9.20 17.16
C CYS A 111 -7.69 -10.57 16.73
N MET A 112 -7.22 -11.14 15.63
CA MET A 112 -7.72 -12.40 15.08
C MET A 112 -7.61 -13.59 16.04
N GLU A 113 -6.60 -13.62 16.91
CA GLU A 113 -6.41 -14.69 17.89
C GLU A 113 -7.50 -14.74 18.97
N TRP A 114 -8.12 -13.60 19.26
CA TRP A 114 -9.19 -13.48 20.27
C TRP A 114 -10.60 -13.64 19.68
N MET A 115 -10.70 -13.74 18.38
CA MET A 115 -11.97 -13.90 17.67
C MET A 115 -12.42 -15.36 17.66
N THR A 116 -13.73 -15.57 17.62
CA THR A 116 -14.27 -16.90 17.34
C THR A 116 -14.01 -17.30 15.88
N ASP A 117 -14.03 -18.58 15.56
CA ASP A 117 -13.88 -19.07 14.19
C ASP A 117 -14.94 -18.43 13.26
N THR A 118 -16.19 -18.34 13.74
CA THR A 118 -17.27 -17.71 12.99
C THR A 118 -17.02 -16.23 12.68
N ASP A 119 -16.48 -15.48 13.65
CA ASP A 119 -16.16 -14.06 13.43
C ASP A 119 -15.00 -13.92 12.43
N ARG A 120 -13.98 -14.78 12.53
CA ARG A 120 -12.88 -14.82 11.55
C ARG A 120 -13.38 -15.12 10.14
N ASP A 121 -14.22 -16.15 9.99
CA ASP A 121 -14.80 -16.52 8.69
C ASP A 121 -15.59 -15.36 8.07
N GLN A 122 -16.33 -14.60 8.88
CA GLN A 122 -17.07 -13.41 8.41
C GLN A 122 -16.14 -12.29 7.94
N ILE A 123 -15.03 -12.05 8.66
CA ILE A 123 -14.03 -11.05 8.26
C ILE A 123 -13.35 -11.50 6.97
N GLU A 124 -12.92 -12.75 6.86
CA GLU A 124 -12.26 -13.29 5.67
C GLU A 124 -13.17 -13.25 4.44
N GLU A 125 -14.45 -13.60 4.59
CA GLU A 125 -15.43 -13.46 3.51
C GLU A 125 -15.62 -11.99 3.11
N SER A 126 -15.69 -11.08 4.09
CA SER A 126 -15.81 -9.64 3.82
C SER A 126 -14.57 -9.09 3.11
N LEU A 127 -13.39 -9.54 3.53
CA LEU A 127 -12.11 -9.17 2.90
C LEU A 127 -12.02 -9.69 1.47
N GLY A 128 -12.47 -10.92 1.22
CA GLY A 128 -12.60 -11.48 -0.14
C GLY A 128 -13.49 -10.61 -1.03
N ARG A 129 -14.62 -10.12 -0.49
CA ARG A 129 -15.52 -9.20 -1.22
C ARG A 129 -14.86 -7.83 -1.46
N CYS A 130 -14.10 -7.30 -0.51
CA CYS A 130 -13.34 -6.06 -0.71
C CYS A 130 -12.29 -6.24 -1.80
N ASN A 131 -11.50 -7.32 -1.73
CA ASN A 131 -10.49 -7.62 -2.73
C ASN A 131 -11.09 -7.76 -4.15
N ALA A 132 -12.24 -8.45 -4.27
CA ALA A 132 -12.93 -8.56 -5.55
C ALA A 132 -13.37 -7.19 -6.11
N GLN A 133 -13.77 -6.24 -5.26
CA GLN A 133 -14.11 -4.89 -5.70
C GLN A 133 -12.85 -4.11 -6.14
N ILE A 134 -11.74 -4.22 -5.40
CA ILE A 134 -10.46 -3.61 -5.79
C ILE A 134 -10.01 -4.17 -7.14
N ASN A 135 -9.98 -5.49 -7.31
CA ASN A 135 -9.60 -6.14 -8.57
C ASN A 135 -10.61 -5.89 -9.71
N GLY A 136 -11.82 -5.44 -9.38
CA GLY A 136 -12.83 -4.97 -10.35
C GLY A 136 -12.44 -3.67 -11.03
N LEU A 137 -11.58 -2.87 -10.42
CA LEU A 137 -11.05 -1.64 -11.03
C LEU A 137 -10.05 -2.01 -12.13
N LYS A 138 -10.20 -1.35 -13.30
CA LYS A 138 -9.40 -1.67 -14.49
C LYS A 138 -8.57 -0.48 -14.94
N GLY A 139 -7.30 -0.74 -15.23
CA GLY A 139 -6.37 0.23 -15.79
C GLY A 139 -6.32 0.19 -17.32
N LEU A 140 -5.51 1.07 -17.90
CA LEU A 140 -5.26 1.13 -19.34
C LEU A 140 -3.98 0.39 -19.75
N SER A 141 -3.10 0.10 -18.80
CA SER A 141 -1.79 -0.52 -19.00
C SER A 141 -1.35 -1.26 -17.74
N PHE A 142 -0.38 -2.14 -17.85
CA PHE A 142 0.12 -3.00 -16.77
C PHE A 142 1.38 -2.42 -16.12
N GLY A 143 1.53 -2.57 -14.80
CA GLY A 143 2.72 -2.20 -14.03
C GLY A 143 2.40 -1.35 -12.80
N CYS A 144 3.44 -0.94 -12.06
CA CYS A 144 3.30 -0.17 -10.83
C CYS A 144 2.61 1.18 -11.07
N LEU A 145 1.72 1.59 -10.15
CA LEU A 145 1.03 2.88 -10.23
C LEU A 145 2.02 4.04 -10.15
N GLY A 146 3.02 3.96 -9.28
CA GLY A 146 4.05 5.00 -9.15
C GLY A 146 4.99 5.14 -10.35
N ARG A 147 4.92 4.23 -11.33
CA ARG A 147 5.82 4.18 -12.50
C ARG A 147 5.06 4.24 -13.82
N ILE A 148 4.11 5.17 -13.96
CA ILE A 148 3.19 5.28 -15.10
C ILE A 148 3.91 5.25 -16.46
N LYS A 149 5.06 5.94 -16.59
CA LYS A 149 5.84 6.00 -17.84
C LYS A 149 6.49 4.68 -18.24
N GLU A 150 6.58 3.74 -17.33
CA GLU A 150 7.22 2.44 -17.51
C GLU A 150 6.21 1.32 -17.68
N GLN A 151 4.91 1.63 -17.57
CA GLN A 151 3.83 0.66 -17.77
C GLN A 151 3.85 0.08 -19.19
N LYS A 152 3.34 -1.14 -19.32
CA LYS A 152 3.40 -1.97 -20.52
C LYS A 152 1.99 -2.28 -21.05
N ASN A 153 1.94 -2.74 -22.29
CA ASN A 153 0.67 -3.12 -22.93
C ASN A 153 0.24 -4.55 -22.59
N SER A 154 1.13 -5.38 -22.06
CA SER A 154 0.83 -6.75 -21.65
C SER A 154 1.33 -7.02 -20.22
N TRP A 155 0.66 -7.95 -19.54
CA TRP A 155 1.11 -8.40 -18.24
C TRP A 155 2.45 -9.13 -18.31
N ARG A 156 2.69 -9.92 -19.36
CA ARG A 156 3.98 -10.57 -19.63
C ARG A 156 5.14 -9.58 -19.58
N GLU A 157 5.03 -8.47 -20.30
CA GLU A 157 6.08 -7.45 -20.34
C GLU A 157 6.25 -6.74 -18.99
N ALA A 158 5.13 -6.40 -18.33
CA ALA A 158 5.17 -5.72 -17.05
C ALA A 158 5.77 -6.62 -15.95
N PHE A 159 5.38 -7.89 -15.91
CA PHE A 159 5.93 -8.86 -14.97
C PHE A 159 7.42 -9.13 -15.21
N ALA A 160 7.84 -9.25 -16.46
CA ALA A 160 9.26 -9.42 -16.80
C ALA A 160 10.10 -8.23 -16.28
N VAL A 161 9.60 -7.00 -16.43
CA VAL A 161 10.26 -5.81 -15.87
C VAL A 161 10.33 -5.87 -14.34
N LEU A 162 9.24 -6.23 -13.67
CA LEU A 162 9.22 -6.35 -12.19
C LEU A 162 10.24 -7.38 -11.69
N LEU A 163 10.34 -8.52 -12.37
CA LEU A 163 11.33 -9.57 -12.05
C LEU A 163 12.76 -9.06 -12.25
N GLU A 164 13.07 -8.49 -13.41
CA GLU A 164 14.41 -8.00 -13.69
C GLU A 164 14.81 -6.87 -12.73
N ASP A 165 13.92 -5.93 -12.44
CA ASP A 165 14.16 -4.89 -11.43
C ASP A 165 14.52 -5.49 -10.07
N ALA A 166 13.79 -6.51 -9.62
CA ALA A 166 14.06 -7.18 -8.35
C ALA A 166 15.41 -7.93 -8.34
N LEU A 167 15.75 -8.62 -9.44
CA LEU A 167 17.02 -9.31 -9.58
C LEU A 167 18.19 -8.32 -9.65
N ASP A 168 18.06 -7.23 -10.41
CA ASP A 168 19.07 -6.17 -10.53
C ASP A 168 19.30 -5.47 -9.19
N ASP A 169 18.24 -5.17 -8.44
CA ASP A 169 18.34 -4.61 -7.09
C ASP A 169 19.05 -5.58 -6.13
N GLY A 170 18.73 -6.87 -6.20
CA GLY A 170 19.41 -7.91 -5.44
C GLY A 170 20.90 -8.01 -5.77
N MET A 171 21.25 -8.00 -7.06
CA MET A 171 22.65 -8.01 -7.52
C MET A 171 23.40 -6.75 -7.05
N ARG A 172 22.76 -5.58 -7.10
CA ARG A 172 23.35 -4.30 -6.66
C ARG A 172 23.78 -4.32 -5.20
N VAL A 173 23.03 -5.01 -4.34
CA VAL A 173 23.34 -5.13 -2.90
C VAL A 173 24.01 -6.47 -2.55
N SER A 174 24.31 -7.31 -3.55
CA SER A 174 24.90 -8.65 -3.37
C SER A 174 24.06 -9.53 -2.45
N ALA A 175 22.73 -9.49 -2.60
CA ALA A 175 21.81 -10.32 -1.82
C ALA A 175 22.03 -11.80 -2.14
N ASP A 176 22.12 -12.63 -1.10
CA ASP A 176 22.21 -14.09 -1.24
C ASP A 176 20.78 -14.65 -1.35
N LEU A 177 20.43 -15.19 -2.51
CA LEU A 177 19.15 -15.84 -2.76
C LEU A 177 19.14 -17.34 -2.38
N GLY A 178 20.29 -17.88 -1.94
CA GLY A 178 20.48 -19.33 -1.73
C GLY A 178 20.58 -20.13 -3.05
N VAL A 179 20.37 -19.49 -4.20
CA VAL A 179 20.51 -20.02 -5.57
C VAL A 179 21.09 -18.95 -6.48
N GLY A 180 21.59 -19.33 -7.65
CA GLY A 180 22.11 -18.36 -8.64
C GLY A 180 20.98 -17.50 -9.24
N TYR A 181 21.27 -16.22 -9.56
CA TYR A 181 20.30 -15.31 -10.19
C TYR A 181 19.75 -15.87 -11.51
N GLU A 182 20.58 -16.56 -12.30
CA GLU A 182 20.14 -17.25 -13.52
C GLU A 182 19.23 -18.45 -13.25
N GLU A 183 19.42 -19.13 -12.14
CA GLU A 183 18.54 -20.22 -11.71
C GLU A 183 17.13 -19.73 -11.36
N VAL A 184 16.98 -18.45 -10.97
CA VAL A 184 15.69 -17.78 -10.80
C VAL A 184 15.16 -17.28 -12.15
N ARG A 185 15.98 -16.55 -12.91
CA ARG A 185 15.58 -15.90 -14.18
C ARG A 185 15.16 -16.90 -15.24
N SER A 186 15.92 -17.96 -15.45
CA SER A 186 15.73 -18.88 -16.57
C SER A 186 14.39 -19.61 -16.55
N PRO A 187 13.93 -20.23 -15.45
CA PRO A 187 12.62 -20.87 -15.41
C PRO A 187 11.46 -19.91 -15.67
N VAL A 188 11.55 -18.68 -15.13
CA VAL A 188 10.50 -17.67 -15.33
C VAL A 188 10.45 -17.25 -16.78
N SER A 189 11.61 -16.94 -17.39
CA SER A 189 11.70 -16.53 -18.81
C SER A 189 11.14 -17.58 -19.76
N HIS A 190 11.30 -18.86 -19.46
CA HIS A 190 10.77 -19.98 -20.28
C HIS A 190 9.26 -20.16 -20.15
N ASN A 191 8.61 -19.58 -19.12
CA ASN A 191 7.20 -19.73 -18.85
C ASN A 191 6.41 -18.41 -18.91
N LEU A 192 7.02 -17.33 -19.41
CA LEU A 192 6.36 -16.02 -19.49
C LEU A 192 5.11 -16.01 -20.38
N ASP A 193 4.99 -16.96 -21.32
CA ASP A 193 3.84 -17.07 -22.23
C ASP A 193 2.53 -17.38 -21.50
N VAL A 194 2.55 -18.02 -20.33
CA VAL A 194 1.35 -18.24 -19.51
C VAL A 194 0.70 -16.93 -19.03
N LEU A 195 1.49 -15.85 -18.94
CA LEU A 195 1.02 -14.54 -18.53
C LEU A 195 0.20 -13.80 -19.61
N ASP A 196 0.20 -14.30 -20.85
CA ASP A 196 -0.67 -13.76 -21.92
C ASP A 196 -2.16 -14.03 -21.70
N GLU A 197 -2.51 -14.94 -20.76
CA GLU A 197 -3.89 -15.17 -20.35
C GLU A 197 -4.49 -13.95 -19.62
N VAL A 198 -3.65 -13.09 -19.06
CA VAL A 198 -4.09 -11.86 -18.36
C VAL A 198 -4.31 -10.75 -19.38
N SER A 199 -5.56 -10.59 -19.80
CA SER A 199 -5.94 -9.67 -20.87
C SER A 199 -6.32 -8.26 -20.38
N GLU A 200 -6.64 -8.09 -19.10
CA GLU A 200 -7.10 -6.82 -18.53
C GLU A 200 -6.31 -6.47 -17.27
N PRO A 201 -5.73 -5.25 -17.20
CA PRO A 201 -5.02 -4.80 -16.00
C PRO A 201 -6.01 -4.51 -14.87
N ALA A 202 -6.03 -5.36 -13.84
CA ALA A 202 -6.78 -5.15 -12.62
C ALA A 202 -5.95 -4.38 -11.59
N LEU A 203 -6.62 -3.58 -10.74
CA LEU A 203 -5.94 -3.01 -9.57
C LEU A 203 -5.66 -4.14 -8.57
N VAL A 204 -4.41 -4.28 -8.19
CA VAL A 204 -3.94 -5.22 -7.17
C VAL A 204 -3.34 -4.41 -6.03
N HIS A 205 -3.72 -4.68 -4.80
CA HIS A 205 -3.17 -4.03 -3.62
C HIS A 205 -1.71 -4.44 -3.39
N TRP A 206 -1.43 -5.69 -3.62
CA TRP A 206 -0.13 -6.36 -3.56
C TRP A 206 0.57 -6.31 -2.19
N ASP A 207 -0.20 -6.03 -1.14
CA ASP A 207 0.22 -6.14 0.26
C ASP A 207 -1.00 -6.34 1.18
N LEU A 208 -2.02 -7.08 0.73
CA LEU A 208 -3.29 -7.25 1.44
C LEU A 208 -3.21 -8.38 2.49
N TRP A 209 -2.36 -8.22 3.48
CA TRP A 209 -2.26 -9.11 4.63
C TRP A 209 -3.04 -8.57 5.85
N ALA A 210 -3.19 -9.39 6.90
CA ALA A 210 -4.03 -9.07 8.05
C ALA A 210 -3.62 -7.78 8.80
N GLY A 211 -2.35 -7.35 8.71
CA GLY A 211 -1.89 -6.11 9.34
C GLY A 211 -2.40 -4.83 8.68
N ASN A 212 -2.77 -4.90 7.40
CA ASN A 212 -3.26 -3.76 6.62
C ASN A 212 -4.79 -3.68 6.59
N VAL A 213 -5.48 -4.55 7.34
CA VAL A 213 -6.94 -4.61 7.45
C VAL A 213 -7.35 -4.23 8.86
N PHE A 214 -8.11 -3.16 9.04
CA PHE A 214 -8.62 -2.72 10.33
C PHE A 214 -10.00 -3.28 10.60
N VAL A 215 -10.22 -3.73 11.84
CA VAL A 215 -11.46 -4.38 12.27
C VAL A 215 -11.97 -3.77 13.57
N LYS A 216 -13.28 -3.51 13.62
CA LYS A 216 -14.00 -3.07 14.82
C LYS A 216 -15.38 -3.72 14.84
N ASP A 217 -15.81 -4.22 16.00
CA ASP A 217 -17.13 -4.81 16.21
C ASP A 217 -17.51 -5.88 15.16
N GLY A 218 -16.54 -6.74 14.78
CA GLY A 218 -16.72 -7.82 13.81
C GLY A 218 -16.86 -7.35 12.36
N LYS A 219 -16.43 -6.13 12.02
CA LYS A 219 -16.50 -5.58 10.66
C LYS A 219 -15.17 -4.94 10.25
N ILE A 220 -14.87 -5.02 8.96
CA ILE A 220 -13.76 -4.27 8.37
C ILE A 220 -14.14 -2.78 8.39
N THR A 221 -13.29 -1.96 9.02
CA THR A 221 -13.43 -0.51 9.09
C THR A 221 -12.51 0.21 8.12
N GLY A 222 -11.48 -0.47 7.62
CA GLY A 222 -10.61 0.09 6.59
C GLY A 222 -9.53 -0.88 6.13
N ILE A 223 -9.10 -0.65 4.89
CA ILE A 223 -7.91 -1.27 4.28
C ILE A 223 -6.94 -0.14 3.97
N THR A 224 -5.67 -0.29 4.34
CA THR A 224 -4.63 0.72 4.20
C THR A 224 -3.38 0.14 3.56
N ASP A 225 -2.39 0.99 3.30
CA ASP A 225 -1.06 0.57 2.84
C ASP A 225 -1.03 0.06 1.39
N PHE A 226 -1.67 0.82 0.49
CA PHE A 226 -1.69 0.55 -0.96
C PHE A 226 -0.37 0.92 -1.66
N GLU A 227 0.71 1.08 -0.93
CA GLU A 227 1.98 1.60 -1.46
C GLU A 227 2.55 0.75 -2.61
N ARG A 228 2.27 -0.57 -2.61
CA ARG A 228 2.71 -1.50 -3.65
C ARG A 228 1.72 -1.67 -4.78
N ALA A 229 0.61 -0.92 -4.78
CA ALA A 229 -0.45 -1.12 -5.75
C ALA A 229 0.03 -1.05 -7.21
N LEU A 230 -0.48 -1.97 -8.00
CA LEU A 230 -0.14 -2.10 -9.41
C LEU A 230 -1.36 -2.48 -10.26
N TRP A 231 -1.26 -2.22 -11.55
CA TRP A 231 -2.16 -2.76 -12.55
C TRP A 231 -1.61 -4.09 -13.05
N GLY A 232 -2.27 -5.20 -12.74
CA GLY A 232 -1.72 -6.53 -13.05
C GLY A 232 -2.73 -7.67 -12.94
N ASP A 233 -2.18 -8.84 -12.69
CA ASP A 233 -2.94 -10.06 -12.43
C ASP A 233 -3.41 -10.09 -10.96
N PRO A 234 -4.72 -10.24 -10.69
CA PRO A 234 -5.23 -10.43 -9.33
C PRO A 234 -4.57 -11.56 -8.55
N LEU A 235 -4.00 -12.57 -9.21
CA LEU A 235 -3.29 -13.66 -8.55
C LEU A 235 -2.01 -13.20 -7.82
N MET A 236 -1.48 -12.00 -8.11
CA MET A 236 -0.38 -11.40 -7.37
C MET A 236 -0.71 -11.18 -5.88
N GLU A 237 -2.01 -11.04 -5.54
CA GLU A 237 -2.45 -10.86 -4.16
C GLU A 237 -2.32 -12.14 -3.32
N HIS A 238 -2.26 -13.32 -3.96
CA HIS A 238 -2.29 -14.61 -3.26
C HIS A 238 -1.18 -14.76 -2.21
N TYR A 239 0.03 -14.34 -2.54
CA TYR A 239 1.19 -14.46 -1.64
C TYR A 239 0.95 -13.73 -0.31
N PHE A 240 0.48 -12.49 -0.36
CA PHE A 240 0.27 -11.65 0.83
C PHE A 240 -0.91 -12.13 1.66
N ARG A 241 -1.92 -12.71 1.02
CA ARG A 241 -3.07 -13.33 1.71
C ARG A 241 -2.67 -14.55 2.54
N MET A 242 -1.56 -15.21 2.22
CA MET A 242 -1.03 -16.36 2.96
C MET A 242 -0.12 -15.95 4.13
N ILE A 243 0.25 -14.68 4.25
CA ILE A 243 1.06 -14.17 5.36
C ILE A 243 0.14 -13.88 6.55
N THR A 244 0.24 -14.70 7.59
CA THR A 244 -0.55 -14.54 8.83
C THR A 244 0.22 -13.88 9.96
N GLU A 245 1.55 -13.79 9.85
CA GLU A 245 2.43 -13.19 10.86
C GLU A 245 3.37 -12.15 10.23
N PRO A 246 3.64 -11.02 10.93
CA PRO A 246 4.69 -10.10 10.52
C PRO A 246 6.04 -10.83 10.61
N LYS A 247 6.80 -10.79 9.55
CA LYS A 247 8.17 -11.32 9.51
C LYS A 247 9.17 -10.33 10.07
#